data_eeb92bfdf0332170f8a2bf5603b7c2d6
#
_entry.id   eeb92bfdf0332170f8a2bf5603b7c2d6
#
_cell.length_a   1.000
_cell.length_b   1.000
_cell.length_c   1.000
_cell.angle_alpha   90.00
_cell.angle_beta   90.00
_cell.angle_gamma   90.00
#
_symmetry.space_group_name_H-M   'P 1'
#
loop_
_entity.id
_entity.type
_entity.pdbx_description
1 polymer ?
#
loop_
_entity_poly.entity_id
_entity_poly.type
_entity_poly.pdbx_seq_one_letter_code
_entity_poly.pdbx_strand_id
1 'polypeptide(L)'
;MGDVRLLLRLRVRHARTFLVRALHATGSDLVDDRGWGERSYQAYIVGFIGICLAMMWLWLLDTVREAFVALGPDLALGVLLLTFAVPAVVFAVSSFRGLRASWVKLSHPDIAYVAASPIGSTALVGVSAAITMVAGGAVAAPAGYLLAVGMRAALGWFVDPLTTALIASLWTAVPLAAGRVVGAARLALPRTIRRWKAVAMLALASLAAVVAYGALAIAWAPGALAQSNAVVQAVAAAVGLLVAGFLALLLLAKRVDRVRMVEENALYADTCSFGFFSLLDSTTVGDYRRRCKLARRGPFLRLPQAAGPAALVARAALSLVRQYEGLPALLMLGAGITPFGVSALLGGYGVAGPVFWLAMLVGLASTAREVTRAFRDDMRVRLVRDQLPYGTLALLVGDSLPAFCLVTAVSCATVPFTLPAGAPVAPALVLAVALNAAVVLSFGLEAVRLRSSSMRPWGEGGLAIVGSLCGFASLLAEPLLVVAAAIVACATMARMIRRGSECVR
;
A
#
# COMPACT_ATOMS: atom_id res chain seq x y z
N MET A 1 -36.20 -1.80 -0.35
CA MET A 1 -35.42 -2.08 -1.57
C MET A 1 -34.97 -0.81 -2.32
N GLY A 2 -35.70 0.32 -2.25
CA GLY A 2 -35.37 1.58 -2.90
C GLY A 2 -34.00 2.14 -2.48
N ASP A 3 -33.70 2.15 -1.18
CA ASP A 3 -32.47 2.73 -0.61
C ASP A 3 -31.19 2.04 -1.10
N VAL A 4 -31.17 0.71 -1.14
CA VAL A 4 -30.02 -0.08 -1.63
C VAL A 4 -29.74 0.21 -3.10
N ARG A 5 -30.82 0.27 -3.94
CA ARG A 5 -30.70 0.58 -5.36
C ARG A 5 -30.18 2.01 -5.58
N LEU A 6 -30.64 2.95 -4.77
CA LEU A 6 -30.19 4.34 -4.82
C LEU A 6 -28.70 4.44 -4.46
N LEU A 7 -28.28 3.82 -3.36
CA LEU A 7 -26.87 3.82 -2.93
C LEU A 7 -25.95 3.16 -3.95
N LEU A 8 -26.36 2.03 -4.54
CA LEU A 8 -25.58 1.39 -5.61
C LEU A 8 -25.45 2.28 -6.84
N ARG A 9 -26.54 2.94 -7.27
CA ARG A 9 -26.47 3.91 -8.38
C ARG A 9 -25.52 5.07 -8.10
N LEU A 10 -25.53 5.61 -6.88
CA LEU A 10 -24.60 6.67 -6.47
C LEU A 10 -23.17 6.18 -6.52
N ARG A 11 -22.88 4.97 -6.03
CA ARG A 11 -21.52 4.38 -6.06
C ARG A 11 -21.05 4.11 -7.49
N VAL A 12 -21.90 3.60 -8.36
CA VAL A 12 -21.58 3.41 -9.79
C VAL A 12 -21.31 4.75 -10.48
N ARG A 13 -22.12 5.79 -10.19
CA ARG A 13 -21.83 7.15 -10.69
C ARG A 13 -20.48 7.66 -10.21
N HIS A 14 -20.17 7.53 -8.92
CA HIS A 14 -18.86 7.93 -8.38
C HIS A 14 -17.71 7.17 -9.06
N ALA A 15 -17.82 5.86 -9.24
CA ALA A 15 -16.82 5.07 -9.95
C ALA A 15 -16.65 5.53 -11.40
N ARG A 16 -17.76 5.80 -12.11
CA ARG A 16 -17.71 6.33 -13.48
C ARG A 16 -17.05 7.71 -13.52
N THR A 17 -17.41 8.62 -12.63
CA THR A 17 -16.80 9.95 -12.55
C THR A 17 -15.32 9.87 -12.22
N PHE A 18 -14.92 8.90 -11.37
CA PHE A 18 -13.53 8.62 -11.06
C PHE A 18 -12.75 8.16 -12.29
N LEU A 19 -13.29 7.18 -13.05
CA LEU A 19 -12.68 6.69 -14.30
C LEU A 19 -12.55 7.81 -15.34
N VAL A 20 -13.59 8.62 -15.50
CA VAL A 20 -13.56 9.78 -16.40
C VAL A 20 -12.47 10.76 -15.99
N ARG A 21 -12.35 11.11 -14.71
CA ARG A 21 -11.27 11.98 -14.20
C ARG A 21 -9.88 11.36 -14.36
N ALA A 22 -9.75 10.05 -14.19
CA ALA A 22 -8.49 9.35 -14.42
C ALA A 22 -8.08 9.41 -15.90
N LEU A 23 -9.03 9.25 -16.82
CA LEU A 23 -8.80 9.40 -18.25
C LEU A 23 -8.47 10.84 -18.63
N HIS A 24 -9.12 11.85 -18.03
CA HIS A 24 -8.73 13.25 -18.21
C HIS A 24 -7.30 13.54 -17.75
N ALA A 25 -6.84 12.91 -16.67
CA ALA A 25 -5.46 13.06 -16.20
C ALA A 25 -4.43 12.51 -17.18
N THR A 26 -4.82 11.63 -18.12
CA THR A 26 -3.97 11.15 -19.22
C THR A 26 -3.96 12.09 -20.44
N GLY A 27 -4.60 13.27 -20.35
CA GLY A 27 -4.58 14.30 -21.39
C GLY A 27 -5.74 14.24 -22.39
N SER A 28 -6.75 13.39 -22.15
CA SER A 28 -7.96 13.36 -22.97
C SER A 28 -9.00 14.34 -22.41
N ASP A 29 -9.24 15.45 -23.10
CA ASP A 29 -10.32 16.38 -22.78
C ASP A 29 -11.68 15.78 -23.18
N LEU A 30 -12.33 15.13 -22.24
CA LEU A 30 -13.58 14.39 -22.44
C LEU A 30 -14.86 15.26 -22.42
N VAL A 31 -14.71 16.59 -22.33
CA VAL A 31 -15.85 17.45 -21.97
C VAL A 31 -16.51 18.13 -23.16
N ASP A 32 -15.80 18.49 -24.20
CA ASP A 32 -16.36 19.48 -25.14
C ASP A 32 -16.70 19.02 -26.55
N ASP A 33 -16.26 17.88 -27.05
CA ASP A 33 -16.65 17.49 -28.40
C ASP A 33 -17.05 16.01 -28.51
N ARG A 34 -18.34 15.78 -28.77
CA ARG A 34 -18.91 14.45 -29.06
C ARG A 34 -18.52 13.93 -30.46
N GLY A 35 -17.38 14.37 -30.99
CA GLY A 35 -16.86 13.96 -32.28
C GLY A 35 -16.43 12.49 -32.33
N TRP A 36 -16.60 11.86 -33.50
CA TRP A 36 -16.18 10.48 -33.75
C TRP A 36 -14.70 10.25 -33.45
N GLY A 37 -13.84 11.27 -33.67
CA GLY A 37 -12.40 11.19 -33.43
C GLY A 37 -12.03 10.96 -31.97
N GLU A 38 -12.77 11.54 -31.04
CA GLU A 38 -12.48 11.42 -29.61
C GLU A 38 -12.94 10.08 -29.05
N ARG A 39 -14.06 9.55 -29.50
CA ARG A 39 -14.51 8.19 -29.14
C ARG A 39 -13.55 7.11 -29.64
N SER A 40 -13.02 7.26 -30.84
CA SER A 40 -12.02 6.35 -31.39
C SER A 40 -10.69 6.44 -30.65
N TYR A 41 -10.26 7.63 -30.19
CA TYR A 41 -9.08 7.80 -29.37
C TYR A 41 -9.26 7.17 -27.97
N GLN A 42 -10.41 7.33 -27.35
CA GLN A 42 -10.74 6.67 -26.08
C GLN A 42 -10.76 5.14 -26.22
N ALA A 43 -11.39 4.63 -27.27
CA ALA A 43 -11.38 3.19 -27.57
C ALA A 43 -9.96 2.66 -27.81
N TYR A 44 -9.13 3.44 -28.50
CA TYR A 44 -7.72 3.12 -28.71
C TYR A 44 -6.94 3.06 -27.38
N ILE A 45 -7.06 4.08 -26.51
CA ILE A 45 -6.38 4.08 -25.20
C ILE A 45 -6.84 2.90 -24.34
N VAL A 46 -8.16 2.65 -24.25
CA VAL A 46 -8.69 1.53 -23.48
C VAL A 46 -8.21 0.20 -24.05
N GLY A 47 -8.23 0.06 -25.38
CA GLY A 47 -7.73 -1.12 -26.07
C GLY A 47 -6.21 -1.33 -25.82
N PHE A 48 -5.42 -0.27 -25.95
CA PHE A 48 -3.98 -0.30 -25.71
C PHE A 48 -3.65 -0.70 -24.27
N ILE A 49 -4.32 -0.07 -23.29
CA ILE A 49 -4.17 -0.44 -21.86
C ILE A 49 -4.58 -1.90 -21.65
N GLY A 50 -5.68 -2.33 -22.26
CA GLY A 50 -6.15 -3.73 -22.20
C GLY A 50 -5.13 -4.72 -22.73
N ILE A 51 -4.51 -4.42 -23.88
CA ILE A 51 -3.45 -5.25 -24.46
C ILE A 51 -2.22 -5.28 -23.56
N CYS A 52 -1.78 -4.13 -23.05
CA CYS A 52 -0.64 -4.07 -22.12
C CYS A 52 -0.89 -4.87 -20.86
N LEU A 53 -2.10 -4.78 -20.27
CA LEU A 53 -2.49 -5.56 -19.11
C LEU A 53 -2.54 -7.06 -19.41
N ALA A 54 -3.06 -7.46 -20.56
CA ALA A 54 -3.08 -8.85 -21.00
C ALA A 54 -1.68 -9.42 -21.21
N MET A 55 -0.79 -8.68 -21.87
CA MET A 55 0.60 -9.08 -22.05
C MET A 55 1.33 -9.18 -20.69
N MET A 56 1.13 -8.20 -19.83
CA MET A 56 1.68 -8.22 -18.46
C MET A 56 1.16 -9.42 -17.66
N TRP A 57 -0.11 -9.78 -17.83
CA TRP A 57 -0.71 -10.93 -17.16
C TRP A 57 -0.11 -12.25 -17.65
N LEU A 58 0.03 -12.42 -18.98
CA LEU A 58 0.66 -13.61 -19.57
C LEU A 58 2.12 -13.74 -19.12
N TRP A 59 2.87 -12.65 -19.18
CA TRP A 59 4.25 -12.62 -18.69
C TRP A 59 4.34 -12.97 -17.19
N LEU A 60 3.42 -12.46 -16.35
CA LEU A 60 3.35 -12.76 -14.93
C LEU A 60 3.06 -14.25 -14.67
N LEU A 61 2.21 -14.88 -15.50
CA LEU A 61 1.92 -16.31 -15.41
C LEU A 61 3.18 -17.15 -15.66
N ASP A 62 3.92 -16.83 -16.71
CA ASP A 62 5.15 -17.55 -17.04
C ASP A 62 6.21 -17.35 -15.95
N THR A 63 6.39 -16.12 -15.48
CA THR A 63 7.33 -15.79 -14.39
C THR A 63 7.00 -16.56 -13.09
N VAL A 64 5.72 -16.60 -12.72
CA VAL A 64 5.28 -17.35 -11.52
C VAL A 64 5.52 -18.83 -11.70
N ARG A 65 5.22 -19.39 -12.86
CA ARG A 65 5.46 -20.79 -13.18
C ARG A 65 6.94 -21.17 -13.03
N GLU A 66 7.83 -20.38 -13.66
CA GLU A 66 9.28 -20.58 -13.58
C GLU A 66 9.81 -20.44 -12.15
N ALA A 67 9.35 -19.43 -11.42
CA ALA A 67 9.74 -19.20 -10.04
C ALA A 67 9.35 -20.38 -9.13
N PHE A 68 8.16 -20.94 -9.29
CA PHE A 68 7.72 -22.09 -8.49
C PHE A 68 8.46 -23.39 -8.85
N VAL A 69 8.79 -23.58 -10.13
CA VAL A 69 9.64 -24.70 -10.56
C VAL A 69 11.03 -24.58 -9.95
N ALA A 70 11.61 -23.38 -9.95
CA ALA A 70 12.93 -23.11 -9.37
C ALA A 70 12.97 -23.27 -7.84
N LEU A 71 11.87 -22.94 -7.14
CA LEU A 71 11.75 -23.11 -5.69
C LEU A 71 11.76 -24.58 -5.26
N GLY A 72 11.31 -25.49 -6.11
CA GLY A 72 11.17 -26.90 -5.81
C GLY A 72 9.95 -27.21 -4.91
N PRO A 73 9.63 -28.51 -4.72
CA PRO A 73 8.40 -28.93 -4.07
C PRO A 73 8.31 -28.53 -2.59
N ASP A 74 9.40 -28.61 -1.84
CA ASP A 74 9.40 -28.36 -0.39
C ASP A 74 9.16 -26.88 -0.08
N LEU A 75 9.83 -25.97 -0.79
CA LEU A 75 9.62 -24.54 -0.63
C LEU A 75 8.26 -24.08 -1.18
N ALA A 76 7.77 -24.69 -2.25
CA ALA A 76 6.42 -24.44 -2.76
C ALA A 76 5.35 -24.78 -1.71
N LEU A 77 5.50 -25.90 -0.99
CA LEU A 77 4.65 -26.24 0.16
C LEU A 77 4.74 -25.18 1.27
N GLY A 78 5.94 -24.66 1.55
CA GLY A 78 6.14 -23.55 2.50
C GLY A 78 5.38 -22.30 2.10
N VAL A 79 5.40 -21.92 0.82
CA VAL A 79 4.63 -20.79 0.27
C VAL A 79 3.13 -21.05 0.42
N LEU A 80 2.66 -22.25 0.14
CA LEU A 80 1.26 -22.62 0.33
C LEU A 80 0.83 -22.44 1.80
N LEU A 81 1.60 -22.96 2.75
CA LEU A 81 1.31 -22.79 4.17
C LEU A 81 1.29 -21.33 4.60
N LEU A 82 2.18 -20.50 4.04
CA LEU A 82 2.22 -19.07 4.31
C LEU A 82 0.97 -18.36 3.78
N THR A 83 0.42 -18.78 2.63
CA THR A 83 -0.81 -18.20 2.09
C THR A 83 -2.02 -18.44 2.98
N PHE A 84 -2.05 -19.51 3.77
CA PHE A 84 -3.11 -19.72 4.77
C PHE A 84 -3.04 -18.73 5.94
N ALA A 85 -1.87 -18.11 6.20
CA ALA A 85 -1.77 -17.03 7.18
C ALA A 85 -2.37 -15.70 6.69
N VAL A 86 -2.47 -15.48 5.37
CA VAL A 86 -2.97 -14.23 4.78
C VAL A 86 -4.37 -13.87 5.28
N PRO A 87 -5.38 -14.76 5.27
CA PRO A 87 -6.70 -14.45 5.80
C PRO A 87 -6.69 -14.06 7.29
N ALA A 88 -5.84 -14.68 8.12
CA ALA A 88 -5.68 -14.33 9.53
C ALA A 88 -5.11 -12.92 9.69
N VAL A 89 -4.12 -12.55 8.89
CA VAL A 89 -3.57 -11.18 8.85
C VAL A 89 -4.61 -10.18 8.37
N VAL A 90 -5.36 -10.50 7.32
CA VAL A 90 -6.47 -9.66 6.81
C VAL A 90 -7.52 -9.47 7.89
N PHE A 91 -7.88 -10.52 8.63
CA PHE A 91 -8.81 -10.45 9.77
C PHE A 91 -8.27 -9.53 10.87
N ALA A 92 -7.04 -9.74 11.31
CA ALA A 92 -6.42 -8.93 12.35
C ALA A 92 -6.37 -7.44 11.95
N VAL A 93 -5.93 -7.14 10.73
CA VAL A 93 -5.84 -5.77 10.21
C VAL A 93 -7.22 -5.13 10.05
N SER A 94 -8.20 -5.85 9.47
CA SER A 94 -9.55 -5.33 9.25
C SER A 94 -10.28 -5.08 10.58
N SER A 95 -10.14 -5.98 11.55
CA SER A 95 -10.70 -5.86 12.89
C SER A 95 -10.06 -4.71 13.67
N PHE A 96 -8.74 -4.60 13.64
CA PHE A 96 -8.01 -3.51 14.30
C PHE A 96 -8.39 -2.13 13.72
N ARG A 97 -8.54 -2.03 12.39
CA ARG A 97 -9.05 -0.83 11.74
C ARG A 97 -10.49 -0.54 12.17
N GLY A 98 -11.36 -1.55 12.24
CA GLY A 98 -12.73 -1.42 12.71
C GLY A 98 -12.84 -0.94 14.15
N LEU A 99 -11.91 -1.36 15.03
CA LEU A 99 -11.84 -0.90 16.42
C LEU A 99 -11.36 0.56 16.54
N ARG A 100 -10.55 1.05 15.63
CA ARG A 100 -9.96 2.40 15.72
C ARG A 100 -10.79 3.49 15.05
N ALA A 101 -11.40 3.19 13.91
CA ALA A 101 -12.13 4.16 13.12
C ALA A 101 -13.36 3.55 12.46
N SER A 102 -14.31 4.40 12.07
CA SER A 102 -15.42 3.95 11.23
C SER A 102 -14.90 3.37 9.92
N TRP A 103 -15.39 2.18 9.58
CA TRP A 103 -15.07 1.53 8.31
C TRP A 103 -16.00 1.95 7.18
N VAL A 104 -17.18 2.48 7.50
CA VAL A 104 -18.04 3.16 6.54
C VAL A 104 -17.40 4.51 6.26
N LYS A 105 -16.95 4.72 5.04
CA LYS A 105 -16.29 5.96 4.64
C LYS A 105 -17.30 6.87 3.96
N LEU A 106 -17.51 8.05 4.53
CA LEU A 106 -18.44 9.07 4.08
C LEU A 106 -17.66 10.33 3.69
N SER A 107 -17.83 10.82 2.47
CA SER A 107 -17.35 12.13 2.04
C SER A 107 -18.27 13.24 2.56
N HIS A 108 -17.89 14.52 2.44
CA HIS A 108 -18.77 15.65 2.82
C HIS A 108 -20.14 15.61 2.12
N PRO A 109 -20.23 15.36 0.80
CA PRO A 109 -21.51 15.16 0.15
C PRO A 109 -22.29 13.94 0.69
N ASP A 110 -21.61 12.83 1.00
CA ASP A 110 -22.26 11.66 1.57
C ASP A 110 -22.81 11.96 2.97
N ILE A 111 -22.12 12.77 3.77
CA ILE A 111 -22.61 13.20 5.10
C ILE A 111 -23.83 14.10 4.94
N ALA A 112 -23.77 15.11 4.06
CA ALA A 112 -24.84 16.08 3.90
C ALA A 112 -26.11 15.47 3.28
N TYR A 113 -25.95 14.59 2.27
CA TYR A 113 -27.09 14.10 1.49
C TYR A 113 -27.50 12.66 1.79
N VAL A 114 -26.58 11.80 2.25
CA VAL A 114 -26.87 10.39 2.51
C VAL A 114 -27.08 10.14 4.00
N ALA A 115 -26.17 10.62 4.86
CA ALA A 115 -26.27 10.38 6.30
C ALA A 115 -27.39 11.20 6.95
N ALA A 116 -27.70 12.42 6.45
CA ALA A 116 -28.78 13.26 6.89
C ALA A 116 -30.16 12.83 6.34
N SER A 117 -30.20 11.97 5.30
CA SER A 117 -31.43 11.48 4.68
C SER A 117 -32.09 10.37 5.51
N PRO A 118 -33.37 10.05 5.24
CA PRO A 118 -34.08 8.95 5.90
C PRO A 118 -33.62 7.55 5.47
N ILE A 119 -32.54 7.44 4.67
CA ILE A 119 -31.99 6.15 4.25
C ILE A 119 -31.61 5.33 5.48
N GLY A 120 -32.04 4.06 5.51
CA GLY A 120 -31.78 3.15 6.62
C GLY A 120 -30.30 2.91 6.87
N SER A 121 -29.85 2.93 8.15
CA SER A 121 -28.45 2.59 8.51
C SER A 121 -28.05 1.18 8.05
N THR A 122 -29.02 0.25 7.98
CA THR A 122 -28.82 -1.10 7.44
C THR A 122 -28.44 -1.11 5.97
N ALA A 123 -29.09 -0.26 5.15
CA ALA A 123 -28.75 -0.14 3.73
C ALA A 123 -27.35 0.45 3.54
N LEU A 124 -27.03 1.53 4.27
CA LEU A 124 -25.73 2.20 4.20
C LEU A 124 -24.57 1.27 4.61
N VAL A 125 -24.73 0.61 5.75
CA VAL A 125 -23.76 -0.34 6.29
C VAL A 125 -23.63 -1.56 5.40
N GLY A 126 -24.76 -2.15 4.96
CA GLY A 126 -24.80 -3.34 4.12
C GLY A 126 -24.15 -3.12 2.75
N VAL A 127 -24.48 -2.03 2.06
CA VAL A 127 -23.88 -1.70 0.74
C VAL A 127 -22.39 -1.46 0.86
N SER A 128 -21.96 -0.71 1.88
CA SER A 128 -20.52 -0.43 2.09
C SER A 128 -19.74 -1.71 2.40
N ALA A 129 -20.33 -2.64 3.17
CA ALA A 129 -19.71 -3.94 3.46
C ALA A 129 -19.63 -4.81 2.19
N ALA A 130 -20.72 -4.93 1.45
CA ALA A 130 -20.78 -5.72 0.23
C ALA A 130 -19.73 -5.27 -0.79
N ILE A 131 -19.61 -3.95 -1.02
CA ILE A 131 -18.59 -3.39 -1.91
C ILE A 131 -17.16 -3.77 -1.45
N THR A 132 -16.90 -3.72 -0.15
CA THR A 132 -15.56 -4.06 0.37
C THR A 132 -15.26 -5.55 0.23
N MET A 133 -16.25 -6.42 0.48
CA MET A 133 -16.10 -7.87 0.31
C MET A 133 -15.84 -8.23 -1.16
N VAL A 134 -16.64 -7.64 -2.08
CA VAL A 134 -16.47 -7.84 -3.52
C VAL A 134 -15.11 -7.33 -3.99
N ALA A 135 -14.71 -6.12 -3.57
CA ALA A 135 -13.40 -5.56 -3.93
C ALA A 135 -12.24 -6.40 -3.38
N GLY A 136 -12.34 -6.87 -2.13
CA GLY A 136 -11.33 -7.75 -1.53
C GLY A 136 -11.24 -9.11 -2.24
N GLY A 137 -12.38 -9.68 -2.57
CA GLY A 137 -12.46 -10.93 -3.36
C GLY A 137 -11.88 -10.76 -4.77
N ALA A 138 -12.19 -9.64 -5.44
CA ALA A 138 -11.66 -9.33 -6.78
C ALA A 138 -10.13 -9.18 -6.80
N VAL A 139 -9.52 -8.71 -5.71
CA VAL A 139 -8.05 -8.64 -5.56
C VAL A 139 -7.47 -10.02 -5.23
N ALA A 140 -8.17 -10.81 -4.41
CA ALA A 140 -7.69 -12.14 -4.01
C ALA A 140 -7.82 -13.20 -5.12
N ALA A 141 -8.78 -13.07 -6.01
CA ALA A 141 -9.01 -14.01 -7.10
C ALA A 141 -7.79 -14.18 -8.03
N PRO A 142 -7.19 -13.12 -8.60
CA PRO A 142 -6.00 -13.25 -9.43
C PRO A 142 -4.78 -13.80 -8.63
N ALA A 143 -4.63 -13.44 -7.36
CA ALA A 143 -3.57 -13.99 -6.51
C ALA A 143 -3.75 -15.51 -6.29
N GLY A 144 -4.98 -15.98 -6.03
CA GLY A 144 -5.30 -17.40 -5.93
C GLY A 144 -5.08 -18.15 -7.25
N TYR A 145 -5.41 -17.53 -8.38
CA TYR A 145 -5.14 -18.08 -9.71
C TYR A 145 -3.64 -18.29 -9.95
N LEU A 146 -2.82 -17.25 -9.69
CA LEU A 146 -1.36 -17.32 -9.83
C LEU A 146 -0.74 -18.38 -8.92
N LEU A 147 -1.21 -18.46 -7.67
CA LEU A 147 -0.79 -19.50 -6.74
C LEU A 147 -1.08 -20.90 -7.29
N ALA A 148 -2.27 -21.14 -7.82
CA ALA A 148 -2.64 -22.44 -8.39
C ALA A 148 -1.79 -22.80 -9.60
N VAL A 149 -1.49 -21.84 -10.48
CA VAL A 149 -0.60 -22.05 -11.63
C VAL A 149 0.81 -22.42 -11.17
N GLY A 150 1.36 -21.71 -10.18
CA GLY A 150 2.66 -22.01 -9.60
C GLY A 150 2.70 -23.38 -8.93
N MET A 151 1.70 -23.72 -8.10
CA MET A 151 1.59 -25.02 -7.43
C MET A 151 1.41 -26.17 -8.40
N ARG A 152 0.67 -25.96 -9.49
CA ARG A 152 0.54 -26.95 -10.56
C ARG A 152 1.89 -27.24 -11.25
N ALA A 153 2.69 -26.20 -11.44
CA ALA A 153 4.01 -26.34 -12.04
C ALA A 153 5.03 -27.05 -11.13
N ALA A 154 5.03 -26.76 -9.82
CA ALA A 154 5.99 -27.31 -8.86
C ALA A 154 5.61 -28.69 -8.32
N LEU A 155 4.30 -28.94 -8.07
CA LEU A 155 3.81 -30.12 -7.39
C LEU A 155 2.91 -31.02 -8.25
N GLY A 156 2.65 -30.65 -9.52
CA GLY A 156 1.67 -31.35 -10.34
C GLY A 156 0.23 -31.26 -9.81
N TRP A 157 -0.13 -30.17 -9.13
CA TRP A 157 -1.42 -30.02 -8.46
C TRP A 157 -2.58 -30.07 -9.46
N PHE A 158 -3.59 -30.90 -9.17
CA PHE A 158 -4.70 -31.14 -10.10
C PHE A 158 -5.87 -30.17 -9.95
N VAL A 159 -5.81 -29.25 -8.96
CA VAL A 159 -6.92 -28.31 -8.75
C VAL A 159 -6.94 -27.26 -9.85
N ASP A 160 -8.11 -27.03 -10.40
CA ASP A 160 -8.31 -26.02 -11.43
C ASP A 160 -8.00 -24.61 -10.91
N PRO A 161 -7.18 -23.81 -11.63
CA PRO A 161 -6.83 -22.45 -11.22
C PRO A 161 -8.04 -21.53 -10.99
N LEU A 162 -9.12 -21.67 -11.77
CA LEU A 162 -10.34 -20.88 -11.58
C LEU A 162 -11.05 -21.23 -10.27
N THR A 163 -11.09 -22.50 -9.93
CA THR A 163 -11.66 -22.97 -8.66
C THR A 163 -10.85 -22.43 -7.48
N THR A 164 -9.53 -22.44 -7.56
CA THR A 164 -8.65 -21.86 -6.52
C THR A 164 -8.82 -20.36 -6.40
N ALA A 165 -8.98 -19.65 -7.52
CA ALA A 165 -9.26 -18.22 -7.54
C ALA A 165 -10.60 -17.89 -6.82
N LEU A 166 -11.63 -18.68 -7.08
CA LEU A 166 -12.95 -18.53 -6.46
C LEU A 166 -12.87 -18.78 -4.95
N ILE A 167 -12.18 -19.83 -4.54
CA ILE A 167 -11.96 -20.15 -3.12
C ILE A 167 -11.18 -19.04 -2.44
N ALA A 168 -10.08 -18.56 -3.01
CA ALA A 168 -9.28 -17.46 -2.48
C ALA A 168 -10.10 -16.18 -2.33
N SER A 169 -10.96 -15.88 -3.30
CA SER A 169 -11.91 -14.76 -3.26
C SER A 169 -12.86 -14.86 -2.07
N LEU A 170 -13.54 -16.00 -1.93
CA LEU A 170 -14.51 -16.24 -0.86
C LEU A 170 -13.84 -16.23 0.52
N TRP A 171 -12.73 -16.94 0.67
CA TRP A 171 -11.99 -17.01 1.94
C TRP A 171 -11.35 -15.69 2.37
N THR A 172 -11.05 -14.79 1.43
CA THR A 172 -10.61 -13.42 1.76
C THR A 172 -11.78 -12.53 2.15
N ALA A 173 -12.97 -12.74 1.57
CA ALA A 173 -14.18 -12.00 1.93
C ALA A 173 -14.65 -12.31 3.36
N VAL A 174 -14.47 -13.53 3.88
CA VAL A 174 -14.84 -13.93 5.25
C VAL A 174 -14.18 -13.05 6.32
N PRO A 175 -12.85 -12.92 6.39
CA PRO A 175 -12.19 -12.07 7.39
C PRO A 175 -12.52 -10.58 7.22
N LEU A 176 -12.78 -10.12 6.00
CA LEU A 176 -13.26 -8.77 5.76
C LEU A 176 -14.67 -8.58 6.35
N ALA A 177 -15.58 -9.53 6.16
CA ALA A 177 -16.89 -9.52 6.78
C ALA A 177 -16.80 -9.48 8.30
N ALA A 178 -16.02 -10.35 8.90
CA ALA A 178 -15.80 -10.41 10.34
C ALA A 178 -15.23 -9.09 10.89
N GLY A 179 -14.25 -8.49 10.23
CA GLY A 179 -13.72 -7.17 10.61
C GLY A 179 -14.78 -6.06 10.54
N ARG A 180 -15.74 -6.14 9.59
CA ARG A 180 -16.88 -5.20 9.51
C ARG A 180 -17.86 -5.41 10.65
N VAL A 181 -18.13 -6.65 11.05
CA VAL A 181 -18.95 -6.98 12.22
C VAL A 181 -18.34 -6.37 13.49
N VAL A 182 -17.03 -6.54 13.70
CA VAL A 182 -16.31 -5.93 14.82
C VAL A 182 -16.46 -4.40 14.84
N GLY A 183 -16.29 -3.75 13.68
CA GLY A 183 -16.46 -2.30 13.56
C GLY A 183 -17.89 -1.83 13.80
N ALA A 184 -18.91 -2.58 13.32
CA ALA A 184 -20.31 -2.29 13.57
C ALA A 184 -20.68 -2.49 15.04
N ALA A 185 -20.21 -3.56 15.67
CA ALA A 185 -20.40 -3.81 17.09
C ALA A 185 -19.83 -2.67 17.94
N ARG A 186 -18.69 -2.12 17.54
CA ARG A 186 -18.10 -0.96 18.20
C ARG A 186 -19.01 0.28 18.15
N LEU A 187 -19.63 0.55 17.04
CA LEU A 187 -20.54 1.71 16.89
C LEU A 187 -21.91 1.48 17.55
N ALA A 188 -22.34 0.21 17.67
CA ALA A 188 -23.62 -0.16 18.26
C ALA A 188 -23.58 -0.27 19.78
N LEU A 189 -22.42 -0.56 20.41
CA LEU A 189 -22.29 -0.82 21.84
C LEU A 189 -21.87 0.45 22.62
N PRO A 190 -22.37 0.64 23.87
CA PRO A 190 -22.00 1.76 24.72
C PRO A 190 -20.51 1.74 25.12
N ARG A 191 -19.93 2.92 25.37
CA ARG A 191 -18.49 3.13 25.60
C ARG A 191 -17.90 2.35 26.78
N THR A 192 -18.68 2.11 27.82
CA THR A 192 -18.25 1.48 29.08
C THR A 192 -17.94 -0.02 28.98
N ILE A 193 -18.68 -0.74 28.12
CA ILE A 193 -18.53 -2.20 27.93
C ILE A 193 -17.40 -2.54 26.94
N ARG A 194 -16.89 -1.55 26.28
CA ARG A 194 -16.28 -1.56 24.96
C ARG A 194 -14.84 -2.06 24.88
N ARG A 195 -13.99 -1.72 25.86
CA ARG A 195 -12.55 -2.01 25.71
C ARG A 195 -12.20 -3.48 25.92
N TRP A 196 -12.68 -4.06 27.00
CA TRP A 196 -12.34 -5.45 27.35
C TRP A 196 -13.11 -6.48 26.53
N LYS A 197 -14.41 -6.26 26.26
CA LYS A 197 -15.19 -7.18 25.43
C LYS A 197 -14.75 -7.13 23.97
N ALA A 198 -14.37 -5.99 23.42
CA ALA A 198 -13.83 -5.89 22.07
C ALA A 198 -12.46 -6.59 21.96
N VAL A 199 -11.58 -6.45 22.93
CA VAL A 199 -10.29 -7.17 22.95
C VAL A 199 -10.51 -8.67 23.12
N ALA A 200 -11.41 -9.09 24.01
CA ALA A 200 -11.74 -10.51 24.20
C ALA A 200 -12.40 -11.12 22.95
N MET A 201 -13.34 -10.40 22.32
CA MET A 201 -13.94 -10.85 21.05
C MET A 201 -12.91 -10.91 19.91
N LEU A 202 -11.99 -9.95 19.85
CA LEU A 202 -10.91 -9.97 18.86
C LEU A 202 -9.97 -11.17 19.07
N ALA A 203 -9.58 -11.43 20.32
CA ALA A 203 -8.74 -12.56 20.68
C ALA A 203 -9.43 -13.90 20.36
N LEU A 204 -10.71 -14.04 20.71
CA LEU A 204 -11.49 -15.23 20.46
C LEU A 204 -11.71 -15.46 18.95
N ALA A 205 -12.01 -14.41 18.22
CA ALA A 205 -12.22 -14.49 16.77
C ALA A 205 -10.91 -14.70 16.01
N SER A 206 -9.77 -14.14 16.48
CA SER A 206 -8.46 -14.45 15.89
C SER A 206 -8.03 -15.88 16.16
N LEU A 207 -8.31 -16.41 17.36
CA LEU A 207 -8.06 -17.80 17.69
C LEU A 207 -8.93 -18.73 16.84
N ALA A 208 -10.23 -18.44 16.71
CA ALA A 208 -11.15 -19.21 15.88
C ALA A 208 -10.74 -19.14 14.38
N ALA A 209 -10.28 -18.01 13.89
CA ALA A 209 -9.75 -17.87 12.53
C ALA A 209 -8.49 -18.72 12.34
N VAL A 210 -7.54 -18.67 13.26
CA VAL A 210 -6.31 -19.51 13.20
C VAL A 210 -6.65 -20.98 13.22
N VAL A 211 -7.58 -21.41 14.08
CA VAL A 211 -8.04 -22.81 14.14
C VAL A 211 -8.76 -23.23 12.86
N ALA A 212 -9.67 -22.38 12.34
CA ALA A 212 -10.40 -22.66 11.11
C ALA A 212 -9.46 -22.73 9.89
N TYR A 213 -8.50 -21.80 9.79
CA TYR A 213 -7.51 -21.79 8.72
C TYR A 213 -6.48 -22.91 8.88
N GLY A 214 -6.09 -23.27 10.11
CA GLY A 214 -5.23 -24.42 10.39
C GLY A 214 -5.90 -25.74 10.02
N ALA A 215 -7.17 -25.92 10.36
CA ALA A 215 -7.96 -27.08 9.96
C ALA A 215 -8.11 -27.16 8.42
N LEU A 216 -8.31 -26.02 7.77
CA LEU A 216 -8.35 -25.92 6.31
C LEU A 216 -7.01 -26.30 5.67
N ALA A 217 -5.90 -25.81 6.23
CA ALA A 217 -4.55 -26.14 5.76
C ALA A 217 -4.25 -27.65 5.86
N ILE A 218 -4.69 -28.28 6.94
CA ILE A 218 -4.59 -29.73 7.14
C ILE A 218 -5.48 -30.48 6.16
N ALA A 219 -6.71 -30.01 5.95
CA ALA A 219 -7.64 -30.58 4.97
C ALA A 219 -7.17 -30.40 3.51
N TRP A 220 -6.30 -29.42 3.27
CA TRP A 220 -5.69 -29.12 1.97
C TRP A 220 -4.31 -29.77 1.80
N ALA A 221 -3.87 -30.58 2.74
CA ALA A 221 -2.65 -31.36 2.59
C ALA A 221 -2.72 -32.27 1.33
N PRO A 222 -1.58 -32.48 0.65
CA PRO A 222 -1.53 -33.27 -0.59
C PRO A 222 -2.12 -34.65 -0.36
N GLY A 223 -3.24 -34.97 -0.96
CA GLY A 223 -3.98 -36.25 -0.80
C GLY A 223 -5.46 -36.05 -0.42
N ALA A 224 -5.82 -35.07 0.37
CA ALA A 224 -7.22 -34.78 0.73
C ALA A 224 -7.95 -34.02 -0.39
N LEU A 225 -7.24 -33.23 -1.19
CA LEU A 225 -7.82 -32.45 -2.30
C LEU A 225 -8.14 -33.24 -3.58
N ALA A 226 -7.68 -34.49 -3.67
CA ALA A 226 -8.11 -35.39 -4.74
C ALA A 226 -9.62 -35.74 -4.61
N GLN A 227 -10.25 -35.45 -3.47
CA GLN A 227 -11.67 -35.66 -3.25
C GLN A 227 -12.44 -34.38 -3.60
N SER A 228 -13.24 -34.43 -4.66
CA SER A 228 -14.17 -33.37 -5.10
C SER A 228 -15.04 -32.81 -3.96
N ASN A 229 -15.31 -33.62 -2.93
CA ASN A 229 -16.08 -33.24 -1.76
C ASN A 229 -15.41 -32.18 -0.87
N ALA A 230 -14.06 -32.14 -0.76
CA ALA A 230 -13.36 -31.16 0.07
C ALA A 230 -13.48 -29.73 -0.48
N VAL A 231 -13.44 -29.57 -1.81
CA VAL A 231 -13.65 -28.28 -2.49
C VAL A 231 -15.07 -27.78 -2.23
N VAL A 232 -16.07 -28.64 -2.38
CA VAL A 232 -17.48 -28.30 -2.15
C VAL A 232 -17.70 -27.89 -0.68
N GLN A 233 -17.11 -28.63 0.26
CA GLN A 233 -17.17 -28.31 1.69
C GLN A 233 -16.50 -26.97 2.03
N ALA A 234 -15.32 -26.67 1.46
CA ALA A 234 -14.63 -25.40 1.66
C ALA A 234 -15.44 -24.21 1.14
N VAL A 235 -16.04 -24.33 -0.04
CA VAL A 235 -16.90 -23.31 -0.62
C VAL A 235 -18.18 -23.13 0.21
N ALA A 236 -18.83 -24.22 0.60
CA ALA A 236 -20.05 -24.17 1.41
C ALA A 236 -19.79 -23.54 2.79
N ALA A 237 -18.67 -23.89 3.44
CA ALA A 237 -18.26 -23.28 4.70
C ALA A 237 -17.99 -21.77 4.55
N ALA A 238 -17.27 -21.34 3.52
CA ALA A 238 -17.00 -19.93 3.26
C ALA A 238 -18.30 -19.15 3.00
N VAL A 239 -19.20 -19.68 2.18
CA VAL A 239 -20.50 -19.06 1.90
C VAL A 239 -21.35 -18.99 3.18
N GLY A 240 -21.41 -20.07 3.97
CA GLY A 240 -22.11 -20.08 5.25
C GLY A 240 -21.61 -19.02 6.22
N LEU A 241 -20.28 -18.89 6.37
CA LEU A 241 -19.64 -17.87 7.21
C LEU A 241 -19.88 -16.44 6.68
N LEU A 242 -19.86 -16.24 5.36
CA LEU A 242 -20.19 -14.94 4.75
C LEU A 242 -21.64 -14.54 5.01
N VAL A 243 -22.58 -15.46 4.83
CA VAL A 243 -24.00 -15.22 5.09
C VAL A 243 -24.22 -14.93 6.57
N ALA A 244 -23.67 -15.72 7.47
CA ALA A 244 -23.76 -15.50 8.92
C ALA A 244 -23.15 -14.15 9.32
N GLY A 245 -21.95 -13.81 8.81
CA GLY A 245 -21.30 -12.53 9.03
C GLY A 245 -22.09 -11.35 8.51
N PHE A 246 -22.68 -11.47 7.33
CA PHE A 246 -23.52 -10.44 6.73
C PHE A 246 -24.84 -10.22 7.50
N LEU A 247 -25.49 -11.30 7.94
CA LEU A 247 -26.68 -11.23 8.79
C LEU A 247 -26.37 -10.56 10.14
N ALA A 248 -25.28 -10.97 10.80
CA ALA A 248 -24.82 -10.34 12.04
C ALA A 248 -24.55 -8.84 11.84
N LEU A 249 -23.94 -8.46 10.71
CA LEU A 249 -23.71 -7.08 10.35
C LEU A 249 -25.02 -6.29 10.20
N LEU A 250 -26.02 -6.84 9.51
CA LEU A 250 -27.33 -6.19 9.34
C LEU A 250 -28.08 -6.03 10.66
N LEU A 251 -28.00 -7.00 11.56
CA LEU A 251 -28.57 -6.92 12.90
C LEU A 251 -27.92 -5.81 13.72
N LEU A 252 -26.59 -5.72 13.71
CA LEU A 252 -25.85 -4.67 14.39
C LEU A 252 -26.09 -3.29 13.76
N ALA A 253 -26.25 -3.22 12.45
CA ALA A 253 -26.47 -1.98 11.73
C ALA A 253 -27.76 -1.25 12.15
N LYS A 254 -28.78 -1.97 12.64
CA LYS A 254 -30.00 -1.37 13.23
C LYS A 254 -29.71 -0.54 14.47
N ARG A 255 -28.63 -0.85 15.21
CA ARG A 255 -28.24 -0.21 16.48
C ARG A 255 -27.04 0.75 16.33
N VAL A 256 -26.53 0.95 15.11
CA VAL A 256 -25.41 1.85 14.87
C VAL A 256 -25.81 3.30 15.10
N ASP A 257 -25.06 3.99 15.96
CA ASP A 257 -25.19 5.42 16.19
C ASP A 257 -24.65 6.22 14.99
N ARG A 258 -25.58 6.87 14.27
CA ARG A 258 -25.27 7.66 13.08
C ARG A 258 -24.43 8.90 13.38
N VAL A 259 -24.76 9.60 14.49
CA VAL A 259 -24.06 10.84 14.85
C VAL A 259 -22.59 10.52 15.05
N ARG A 260 -22.31 9.49 15.81
CA ARG A 260 -20.96 9.03 16.06
C ARG A 260 -20.25 8.53 14.80
N MET A 261 -20.95 7.85 13.91
CA MET A 261 -20.39 7.43 12.61
C MET A 261 -19.98 8.66 11.77
N VAL A 262 -20.78 9.73 11.77
CA VAL A 262 -20.49 10.99 11.08
C VAL A 262 -19.29 11.70 11.72
N GLU A 263 -19.26 11.84 13.05
CA GLU A 263 -18.13 12.44 13.77
C GLU A 263 -16.79 11.74 13.48
N GLU A 264 -16.80 10.41 13.47
CA GLU A 264 -15.60 9.64 13.15
C GLU A 264 -15.19 9.75 11.68
N ASN A 265 -16.14 10.06 10.79
CA ASN A 265 -15.86 10.28 9.38
C ASN A 265 -15.45 11.72 9.03
N ALA A 266 -15.58 12.68 9.93
CA ALA A 266 -15.24 14.08 9.65
C ALA A 266 -13.81 14.21 9.08
N LEU A 267 -12.83 13.56 9.72
CA LEU A 267 -11.45 13.50 9.25
C LEU A 267 -11.28 12.88 7.84
N TYR A 268 -12.09 11.87 7.54
CA TYR A 268 -12.06 11.25 6.21
C TYR A 268 -12.73 12.15 5.16
N ALA A 269 -13.84 12.78 5.52
CA ALA A 269 -14.55 13.72 4.68
C ALA A 269 -13.67 14.92 4.29
N ASP A 270 -12.95 15.50 5.27
CA ASP A 270 -11.98 16.55 5.03
C ASP A 270 -10.87 16.11 4.04
N THR A 271 -10.37 14.88 4.21
CA THR A 271 -9.33 14.36 3.31
C THR A 271 -9.85 14.03 1.91
N CYS A 272 -11.12 13.65 1.76
CA CYS A 272 -11.73 13.42 0.45
C CYS A 272 -11.95 14.71 -0.36
N SER A 273 -12.00 15.88 0.29
CA SER A 273 -12.12 17.17 -0.38
C SER A 273 -10.93 17.50 -1.29
N PHE A 274 -9.77 16.91 -1.05
CA PHE A 274 -8.59 17.04 -1.92
C PHE A 274 -8.72 16.35 -3.29
N GLY A 275 -9.82 15.63 -3.55
CA GLY A 275 -10.19 15.09 -4.86
C GLY A 275 -9.30 13.92 -5.35
N PHE A 276 -9.24 13.76 -6.68
CA PHE A 276 -8.45 12.70 -7.35
C PHE A 276 -6.96 12.74 -6.98
N PHE A 277 -6.41 13.93 -6.81
CA PHE A 277 -5.01 14.12 -6.41
C PHE A 277 -4.69 13.52 -5.03
N SER A 278 -5.69 13.33 -4.16
CA SER A 278 -5.48 12.66 -2.87
C SER A 278 -5.16 11.16 -3.01
N LEU A 279 -5.53 10.54 -4.12
CA LEU A 279 -5.20 9.13 -4.41
C LEU A 279 -3.80 9.00 -4.99
N LEU A 280 -3.39 9.97 -5.78
CA LEU A 280 -2.02 10.07 -6.31
C LEU A 280 -1.06 10.62 -5.25
N ASP A 281 -1.52 11.54 -4.40
CA ASP A 281 -0.76 12.10 -3.28
C ASP A 281 -1.31 11.62 -1.92
N SER A 282 -1.14 10.34 -1.66
CA SER A 282 -1.46 9.71 -0.36
C SER A 282 -0.74 10.38 0.82
N THR A 283 0.31 11.16 0.56
CA THR A 283 1.14 11.82 1.55
C THR A 283 0.47 13.07 2.11
N THR A 284 -0.16 13.91 1.28
CA THR A 284 -0.87 15.12 1.74
C THR A 284 -2.01 14.75 2.68
N VAL A 285 -2.77 13.71 2.33
CA VAL A 285 -3.83 13.16 3.18
C VAL A 285 -3.27 12.55 4.46
N GLY A 286 -2.16 11.81 4.37
CA GLY A 286 -1.45 11.24 5.50
C GLY A 286 -0.96 12.32 6.47
N ASP A 287 -0.32 13.36 5.96
CA ASP A 287 0.20 14.48 6.72
C ASP A 287 -0.93 15.28 7.42
N TYR A 288 -2.03 15.53 6.71
CA TYR A 288 -3.20 16.20 7.31
C TYR A 288 -3.77 15.39 8.48
N ARG A 289 -3.98 14.09 8.29
CA ARG A 289 -4.46 13.18 9.35
C ARG A 289 -3.52 13.14 10.55
N ARG A 290 -2.21 13.13 10.29
CA ARG A 290 -1.18 13.16 11.34
C ARG A 290 -1.22 14.45 12.13
N ARG A 291 -1.30 15.60 11.47
CA ARG A 291 -1.41 16.92 12.12
C ARG A 291 -2.63 16.99 13.03
N CYS A 292 -3.80 16.54 12.55
CA CYS A 292 -5.02 16.49 13.36
C CYS A 292 -4.87 15.55 14.58
N LYS A 293 -4.17 14.43 14.44
CA LYS A 293 -3.91 13.52 15.56
C LYS A 293 -2.90 14.09 16.56
N LEU A 294 -1.84 14.74 16.06
CA LEU A 294 -0.81 15.36 16.90
C LEU A 294 -1.37 16.55 17.69
N ALA A 295 -2.24 17.35 17.09
CA ALA A 295 -2.92 18.46 17.79
C ALA A 295 -3.75 18.00 19.00
N ARG A 296 -4.21 16.74 19.01
CA ARG A 296 -4.99 16.14 20.10
C ARG A 296 -4.15 15.42 21.15
N ARG A 297 -2.85 15.25 20.92
CA ARG A 297 -1.93 14.53 21.84
C ARG A 297 -1.03 15.49 22.56
N GLY A 298 -0.95 15.36 23.88
CA GLY A 298 0.07 16.05 24.66
C GLY A 298 1.49 15.58 24.31
N PRO A 299 2.51 16.40 24.63
CA PRO A 299 3.91 16.05 24.35
C PRO A 299 4.34 14.86 25.22
N PHE A 300 4.63 13.72 24.56
CA PHE A 300 5.06 12.49 25.23
C PHE A 300 6.55 12.50 25.59
N LEU A 301 7.38 13.15 24.79
CA LEU A 301 8.83 13.26 24.98
C LEU A 301 9.26 14.71 24.81
N ARG A 302 10.18 15.16 25.66
CA ARG A 302 10.81 16.50 25.53
C ARG A 302 11.95 16.44 24.50
N LEU A 303 12.16 17.55 23.81
CA LEU A 303 13.29 17.66 22.90
C LEU A 303 14.59 17.62 23.71
N PRO A 304 15.59 16.78 23.37
CA PRO A 304 16.88 16.82 24.03
C PRO A 304 17.53 18.18 23.77
N GLN A 305 18.24 18.68 24.77
CA GLN A 305 18.98 19.93 24.66
C GLN A 305 20.18 19.70 23.72
N ALA A 306 20.05 20.08 22.48
CA ALA A 306 21.08 19.98 21.46
C ALA A 306 21.21 21.33 20.75
N ALA A 307 22.42 21.72 20.40
CA ALA A 307 22.73 22.95 19.68
C ALA A 307 23.28 22.65 18.28
N GLY A 308 23.15 23.61 17.38
CA GLY A 308 23.71 23.51 16.04
C GLY A 308 23.06 22.39 15.19
N PRO A 309 23.82 21.73 14.29
CA PRO A 309 23.31 20.66 13.43
C PRO A 309 22.75 19.45 14.19
N ALA A 310 23.29 19.17 15.39
CA ALA A 310 22.80 18.08 16.25
C ALA A 310 21.35 18.30 16.69
N ALA A 311 20.89 19.53 16.80
CA ALA A 311 19.49 19.85 17.12
C ALA A 311 18.53 19.41 15.99
N LEU A 312 18.93 19.50 14.71
CA LEU A 312 18.14 19.02 13.58
C LEU A 312 17.98 17.50 13.65
N VAL A 313 19.07 16.79 13.87
CA VAL A 313 19.08 15.32 13.99
C VAL A 313 18.23 14.87 15.19
N ALA A 314 18.39 15.53 16.34
CA ALA A 314 17.61 15.23 17.55
C ALA A 314 16.10 15.48 17.33
N ARG A 315 15.73 16.56 16.64
CA ARG A 315 14.36 16.88 16.26
C ARG A 315 13.79 15.83 15.32
N ALA A 316 14.56 15.43 14.30
CA ALA A 316 14.13 14.42 13.33
C ALA A 316 13.95 13.05 14.00
N ALA A 317 14.88 12.63 14.88
CA ALA A 317 14.75 11.40 15.66
C ALA A 317 13.52 11.41 16.56
N LEU A 318 13.30 12.52 17.28
CA LEU A 318 12.09 12.70 18.10
C LEU A 318 10.81 12.66 17.27
N SER A 319 10.80 13.28 16.09
CA SER A 319 9.68 13.23 15.14
C SER A 319 9.39 11.79 14.71
N LEU A 320 10.41 10.99 14.43
CA LEU A 320 10.28 9.59 14.04
C LEU A 320 9.66 8.75 15.17
N VAL A 321 10.10 8.95 16.42
CA VAL A 321 9.55 8.23 17.59
C VAL A 321 8.12 8.67 17.90
N ARG A 322 7.82 9.97 17.88
CA ARG A 322 6.47 10.50 18.13
C ARG A 322 5.47 10.08 17.06
N GLN A 323 5.93 9.88 15.85
CA GLN A 323 5.10 9.57 14.68
C GLN A 323 5.40 8.17 14.13
N TYR A 324 5.40 7.18 15.03
CA TYR A 324 5.69 5.78 14.71
C TYR A 324 4.80 5.17 13.60
N GLU A 325 3.75 5.88 13.16
CA GLU A 325 2.89 5.45 12.05
C GLU A 325 3.64 5.37 10.69
N GLY A 326 4.78 6.07 10.55
CA GLY A 326 5.67 5.95 9.40
C GLY A 326 6.68 4.80 9.50
N LEU A 327 6.87 4.24 10.69
CA LEU A 327 7.85 3.18 10.93
C LEU A 327 7.62 1.92 10.06
N PRO A 328 6.38 1.40 9.88
CA PRO A 328 6.14 0.27 9.00
C PRO A 328 6.56 0.53 7.54
N ALA A 329 6.39 1.75 7.03
CA ALA A 329 6.83 2.12 5.70
C ALA A 329 8.36 2.14 5.58
N LEU A 330 9.07 2.65 6.60
CA LEU A 330 10.53 2.62 6.65
C LEU A 330 11.08 1.19 6.76
N LEU A 331 10.44 0.34 7.56
CA LEU A 331 10.81 -1.07 7.66
C LEU A 331 10.53 -1.82 6.35
N MET A 332 9.40 -1.55 5.69
CA MET A 332 9.09 -2.12 4.38
C MET A 332 10.11 -1.68 3.31
N LEU A 333 10.55 -0.43 3.37
CA LEU A 333 11.61 0.07 2.50
C LEU A 333 12.94 -0.67 2.76
N GLY A 334 13.35 -0.75 4.03
CA GLY A 334 14.64 -1.34 4.41
C GLY A 334 14.70 -2.86 4.30
N ALA A 335 13.65 -3.57 4.73
CA ALA A 335 13.64 -5.05 4.73
C ALA A 335 13.09 -5.68 3.45
N GLY A 336 12.35 -4.91 2.64
CA GLY A 336 11.72 -5.42 1.42
C GLY A 336 12.28 -4.72 0.17
N ILE A 337 11.85 -3.49 -0.07
CA ILE A 337 12.05 -2.83 -1.37
C ILE A 337 13.54 -2.70 -1.74
N THR A 338 14.38 -2.19 -0.83
CA THR A 338 15.81 -2.01 -1.10
C THR A 338 16.54 -3.33 -1.34
N PRO A 339 16.43 -4.38 -0.49
CA PRO A 339 17.12 -5.65 -0.72
C PRO A 339 16.70 -6.35 -2.01
N PHE A 340 15.39 -6.36 -2.31
CA PHE A 340 14.91 -6.93 -3.58
C PHE A 340 15.36 -6.11 -4.80
N GLY A 341 15.41 -4.77 -4.68
CA GLY A 341 15.96 -3.90 -5.71
C GLY A 341 17.46 -4.15 -5.97
N VAL A 342 18.24 -4.34 -4.92
CA VAL A 342 19.66 -4.73 -5.02
C VAL A 342 19.82 -6.08 -5.70
N SER A 343 19.03 -7.07 -5.31
CA SER A 343 19.03 -8.39 -5.93
C SER A 343 18.67 -8.32 -7.41
N ALA A 344 17.63 -7.54 -7.76
CA ALA A 344 17.22 -7.35 -9.15
C ALA A 344 18.31 -6.71 -10.01
N LEU A 345 19.02 -5.71 -9.48
CA LEU A 345 20.10 -5.02 -10.18
C LEU A 345 21.37 -5.87 -10.34
N LEU A 346 21.60 -6.83 -9.42
CA LEU A 346 22.74 -7.74 -9.48
C LEU A 346 22.44 -9.08 -10.19
N GLY A 347 21.39 -9.10 -11.02
CA GLY A 347 21.08 -10.25 -11.85
C GLY A 347 20.28 -11.36 -11.16
N GLY A 348 19.75 -11.11 -9.95
CA GLY A 348 19.02 -12.11 -9.17
C GLY A 348 17.75 -12.67 -9.82
N TYR A 349 17.21 -11.94 -10.80
CA TYR A 349 15.99 -12.30 -11.53
C TYR A 349 16.22 -12.46 -13.04
N GLY A 350 17.47 -12.59 -13.48
CA GLY A 350 17.82 -12.76 -14.89
C GLY A 350 17.23 -11.64 -15.77
N VAL A 351 16.63 -12.01 -16.90
CA VAL A 351 16.01 -11.08 -17.86
C VAL A 351 14.84 -10.29 -17.26
N ALA A 352 14.19 -10.81 -16.22
CA ALA A 352 13.10 -10.13 -15.52
C ALA A 352 13.59 -9.05 -14.52
N GLY A 353 14.88 -9.02 -14.20
CA GLY A 353 15.46 -8.07 -13.24
C GLY A 353 15.12 -6.61 -13.49
N PRO A 354 15.28 -6.05 -14.72
CA PRO A 354 14.91 -4.68 -15.02
C PRO A 354 13.43 -4.36 -14.80
N VAL A 355 12.54 -5.30 -15.07
CA VAL A 355 11.09 -5.13 -14.86
C VAL A 355 10.75 -5.13 -13.37
N PHE A 356 11.35 -6.05 -12.61
CA PHE A 356 11.26 -6.05 -11.14
C PHE A 356 11.80 -4.75 -10.54
N TRP A 357 12.90 -4.24 -11.07
CA TRP A 357 13.47 -2.97 -10.67
C TRP A 357 12.50 -1.81 -10.89
N LEU A 358 11.86 -1.72 -12.06
CA LEU A 358 10.85 -0.71 -12.36
C LEU A 358 9.63 -0.82 -11.44
N ALA A 359 9.14 -2.03 -11.17
CA ALA A 359 8.05 -2.26 -10.23
C ALA A 359 8.42 -1.81 -8.79
N MET A 360 9.67 -2.07 -8.37
CA MET A 360 10.19 -1.60 -7.10
C MET A 360 10.26 -0.08 -7.00
N LEU A 361 10.59 0.64 -8.09
CA LEU A 361 10.59 2.10 -8.13
C LEU A 361 9.20 2.69 -7.85
N VAL A 362 8.14 2.05 -8.33
CA VAL A 362 6.76 2.45 -8.02
C VAL A 362 6.45 2.25 -6.53
N GLY A 363 6.87 1.12 -5.95
CA GLY A 363 6.75 0.87 -4.51
C GLY A 363 7.55 1.87 -3.67
N LEU A 364 8.75 2.25 -4.13
CA LEU A 364 9.59 3.28 -3.54
C LEU A 364 8.86 4.61 -3.43
N ALA A 365 8.11 5.03 -4.45
CA ALA A 365 7.42 6.31 -4.46
C ALA A 365 6.44 6.48 -3.30
N SER A 366 5.82 5.40 -2.81
CA SER A 366 4.86 5.44 -1.71
C SER A 366 5.51 5.38 -0.32
N THR A 367 6.60 4.64 -0.16
CA THR A 367 7.23 4.34 1.14
C THR A 367 8.38 5.29 1.48
N ALA A 368 9.16 5.67 0.48
CA ALA A 368 10.38 6.45 0.66
C ALA A 368 10.14 7.92 1.05
N ARG A 369 8.96 8.46 0.77
CA ARG A 369 8.58 9.82 1.20
C ARG A 369 8.61 9.99 2.72
N GLU A 370 8.50 8.92 3.49
CA GLU A 370 8.61 8.97 4.94
C GLU A 370 10.04 9.30 5.43
N VAL A 371 11.07 8.93 4.67
CA VAL A 371 12.47 9.19 5.01
C VAL A 371 12.77 10.69 5.05
N THR A 372 12.22 11.46 4.12
CA THR A 372 12.45 12.92 3.99
C THR A 372 11.32 13.76 4.56
N ARG A 373 10.43 13.19 5.39
CA ARG A 373 9.24 13.87 5.87
C ARG A 373 9.55 15.14 6.68
N ALA A 374 10.49 15.08 7.62
CA ALA A 374 10.86 16.23 8.45
C ALA A 374 11.34 17.40 7.58
N PHE A 375 12.21 17.10 6.62
CA PHE A 375 12.69 18.08 5.64
C PHE A 375 11.57 18.67 4.80
N ARG A 376 10.64 17.84 4.31
CA ARG A 376 9.49 18.32 3.53
C ARG A 376 8.57 19.26 4.32
N ASP A 377 8.35 18.96 5.60
CA ASP A 377 7.54 19.81 6.48
C ASP A 377 8.21 21.17 6.68
N ASP A 378 9.54 21.24 6.83
CA ASP A 378 10.31 22.48 6.92
C ASP A 378 10.28 23.27 5.61
N MET A 379 10.40 22.59 4.47
CA MET A 379 10.37 23.25 3.16
C MET A 379 8.98 23.84 2.82
N ARG A 380 7.90 23.31 3.39
CA ARG A 380 6.54 23.87 3.25
C ARG A 380 6.36 25.18 4.03
N VAL A 381 7.05 25.37 5.15
CA VAL A 381 6.94 26.55 6.00
C VAL A 381 8.10 27.50 5.71
N ARG A 382 7.92 28.39 4.73
CA ARG A 382 8.93 29.30 4.21
C ARG A 382 9.61 30.14 5.31
N LEU A 383 8.80 30.73 6.20
CA LEU A 383 9.29 31.57 7.30
C LEU A 383 10.27 30.82 8.23
N VAL A 384 9.97 29.56 8.54
CA VAL A 384 10.83 28.74 9.40
C VAL A 384 12.12 28.36 8.65
N ARG A 385 11.99 28.00 7.38
CA ARG A 385 13.14 27.63 6.54
C ARG A 385 14.16 28.76 6.39
N ASP A 386 13.67 29.98 6.13
CA ASP A 386 14.54 31.12 5.84
C ASP A 386 15.21 31.68 7.11
N GLN A 387 14.70 31.34 8.28
CA GLN A 387 15.33 31.66 9.58
C GLN A 387 16.46 30.70 9.99
N LEU A 388 16.54 29.51 9.35
CA LEU A 388 17.57 28.55 9.68
C LEU A 388 18.90 28.90 8.99
N PRO A 389 20.03 28.97 9.71
CA PRO A 389 21.32 29.35 9.15
C PRO A 389 22.00 28.22 8.35
N TYR A 390 21.23 27.24 7.87
CA TYR A 390 21.76 26.06 7.19
C TYR A 390 21.41 26.05 5.71
N GLY A 391 22.35 25.56 4.89
CA GLY A 391 22.08 25.31 3.47
C GLY A 391 21.06 24.18 3.29
N THR A 392 20.35 24.19 2.17
CA THR A 392 19.26 23.22 1.88
C THR A 392 19.72 21.78 1.96
N LEU A 393 20.94 21.47 1.48
CA LEU A 393 21.49 20.12 1.56
C LEU A 393 21.82 19.69 3.01
N ALA A 394 22.36 20.61 3.82
CA ALA A 394 22.63 20.35 5.23
C ALA A 394 21.34 20.07 6.03
N LEU A 395 20.26 20.82 5.74
CA LEU A 395 18.95 20.58 6.31
C LEU A 395 18.39 19.20 5.88
N LEU A 396 18.50 18.86 4.59
CA LEU A 396 18.05 17.55 4.10
C LEU A 396 18.81 16.43 4.82
N VAL A 397 20.11 16.52 4.92
CA VAL A 397 20.94 15.49 5.60
C VAL A 397 20.58 15.42 7.09
N GLY A 398 20.50 16.55 7.79
CA GLY A 398 20.18 16.57 9.23
C GLY A 398 18.81 15.98 9.55
N ASP A 399 17.78 16.34 8.76
CA ASP A 399 16.41 15.91 8.99
C ASP A 399 16.13 14.48 8.54
N SER A 400 16.87 13.95 7.55
CA SER A 400 16.68 12.58 7.07
C SER A 400 17.61 11.56 7.73
N LEU A 401 18.67 11.99 8.41
CA LEU A 401 19.72 11.11 8.96
C LEU A 401 19.17 9.98 9.85
N PRO A 402 18.27 10.21 10.84
CA PRO A 402 17.78 9.12 11.69
C PRO A 402 16.98 8.07 10.92
N ALA A 403 16.13 8.49 9.98
CA ALA A 403 15.36 7.58 9.14
C ALA A 403 16.27 6.85 8.15
N PHE A 404 17.23 7.54 7.56
CA PHE A 404 18.25 6.96 6.68
C PHE A 404 19.08 5.88 7.39
N CYS A 405 19.57 6.15 8.61
CA CYS A 405 20.32 5.18 9.39
C CYS A 405 19.50 3.94 9.72
N LEU A 406 18.22 4.12 10.10
CA LEU A 406 17.30 3.00 10.37
C LEU A 406 17.11 2.14 9.13
N VAL A 407 16.72 2.75 8.00
CA VAL A 407 16.47 2.02 6.74
C VAL A 407 17.74 1.32 6.27
N THR A 408 18.91 1.99 6.33
CA THR A 408 20.17 1.41 5.88
C THR A 408 20.63 0.26 6.78
N ALA A 409 20.49 0.38 8.11
CA ALA A 409 20.81 -0.71 9.03
C ALA A 409 19.94 -1.96 8.74
N VAL A 410 18.62 -1.76 8.53
CA VAL A 410 17.72 -2.85 8.19
C VAL A 410 18.04 -3.43 6.81
N SER A 411 18.33 -2.60 5.80
CA SER A 411 18.72 -3.06 4.46
C SER A 411 20.02 -3.87 4.50
N CYS A 412 21.04 -3.40 5.19
CA CYS A 412 22.31 -4.13 5.32
C CYS A 412 22.14 -5.47 6.04
N ALA A 413 21.22 -5.56 7.00
CA ALA A 413 20.90 -6.83 7.66
C ALA A 413 20.14 -7.81 6.77
N THR A 414 19.30 -7.33 5.85
CA THR A 414 18.42 -8.17 5.02
C THR A 414 18.98 -8.50 3.64
N VAL A 415 19.84 -7.65 3.06
CA VAL A 415 20.48 -7.86 1.74
C VAL A 415 21.13 -9.23 1.60
N PRO A 416 21.93 -9.75 2.57
CA PRO A 416 22.60 -11.03 2.41
C PRO A 416 21.63 -12.21 2.19
N PHE A 417 20.39 -12.10 2.70
CA PHE A 417 19.36 -13.16 2.58
C PHE A 417 18.58 -13.10 1.25
N THR A 418 18.69 -12.01 0.51
CA THR A 418 17.95 -11.82 -0.75
C THR A 418 18.85 -11.96 -1.98
N LEU A 419 20.16 -12.04 -1.79
CA LEU A 419 21.11 -12.16 -2.90
C LEU A 419 21.05 -13.55 -3.55
N PRO A 420 21.24 -13.61 -4.88
CA PRO A 420 21.39 -14.89 -5.57
C PRO A 420 22.68 -15.58 -5.11
N ALA A 421 22.70 -16.91 -5.20
CA ALA A 421 23.85 -17.72 -4.82
C ALA A 421 25.09 -17.30 -5.65
N GLY A 422 26.19 -17.00 -4.95
CA GLY A 422 27.45 -16.56 -5.57
C GLY A 422 27.57 -15.06 -5.84
N ALA A 423 26.53 -14.25 -5.57
CA ALA A 423 26.65 -12.81 -5.72
C ALA A 423 27.60 -12.18 -4.66
N PRO A 424 28.40 -11.19 -5.03
CA PRO A 424 29.35 -10.57 -4.10
C PRO A 424 28.60 -9.69 -3.08
N VAL A 425 28.74 -10.04 -1.80
CA VAL A 425 28.02 -9.36 -0.69
C VAL A 425 28.50 -7.93 -0.50
N ALA A 426 29.82 -7.66 -0.61
CA ALA A 426 30.37 -6.33 -0.36
C ALA A 426 29.85 -5.26 -1.35
N PRO A 427 29.86 -5.45 -2.68
CA PRO A 427 29.23 -4.53 -3.61
C PRO A 427 27.72 -4.38 -3.38
N ALA A 428 27.02 -5.45 -3.00
CA ALA A 428 25.59 -5.39 -2.71
C ALA A 428 25.26 -4.50 -1.50
N LEU A 429 26.05 -4.56 -0.44
CA LEU A 429 25.90 -3.67 0.71
C LEU A 429 26.16 -2.21 0.35
N VAL A 430 27.24 -1.94 -0.41
CA VAL A 430 27.54 -0.58 -0.88
C VAL A 430 26.42 -0.06 -1.78
N LEU A 431 25.89 -0.90 -2.66
CA LEU A 431 24.74 -0.56 -3.51
C LEU A 431 23.50 -0.25 -2.69
N ALA A 432 23.20 -1.02 -1.64
CA ALA A 432 22.06 -0.76 -0.75
C ALA A 432 22.19 0.63 -0.07
N VAL A 433 23.37 0.98 0.43
CA VAL A 433 23.62 2.30 1.01
C VAL A 433 23.45 3.40 -0.04
N ALA A 434 24.01 3.21 -1.23
CA ALA A 434 23.90 4.17 -2.34
C ALA A 434 22.46 4.36 -2.81
N LEU A 435 21.68 3.29 -2.92
CA LEU A 435 20.25 3.36 -3.28
C LEU A 435 19.44 4.09 -2.22
N ASN A 436 19.66 3.80 -0.94
CA ASN A 436 19.00 4.52 0.15
C ASN A 436 19.35 6.01 0.15
N ALA A 437 20.59 6.37 -0.13
CA ALA A 437 21.03 7.76 -0.29
C ALA A 437 20.39 8.41 -1.52
N ALA A 438 20.32 7.69 -2.64
CA ALA A 438 19.66 8.15 -3.87
C ALA A 438 18.16 8.42 -3.64
N VAL A 439 17.49 7.58 -2.85
CA VAL A 439 16.10 7.78 -2.43
C VAL A 439 15.95 9.08 -1.64
N VAL A 440 16.78 9.32 -0.62
CA VAL A 440 16.75 10.56 0.17
C VAL A 440 16.95 11.78 -0.72
N LEU A 441 17.92 11.73 -1.63
CA LEU A 441 18.23 12.84 -2.53
C LEU A 441 17.10 13.08 -3.56
N SER A 442 16.49 12.02 -4.08
CA SER A 442 15.36 12.12 -5.02
C SER A 442 14.17 12.85 -4.41
N PHE A 443 13.77 12.44 -3.20
CA PHE A 443 12.65 13.09 -2.50
C PHE A 443 13.02 14.45 -1.90
N GLY A 444 14.31 14.67 -1.57
CA GLY A 444 14.83 15.98 -1.23
C GLY A 444 14.74 16.96 -2.41
N LEU A 445 15.10 16.51 -3.60
CA LEU A 445 14.98 17.30 -4.84
C LEU A 445 13.51 17.63 -5.16
N GLU A 446 12.59 16.67 -4.96
CA GLU A 446 11.14 16.92 -5.09
C GLU A 446 10.68 18.03 -4.15
N ALA A 447 11.06 17.97 -2.88
CA ALA A 447 10.65 18.96 -1.89
C ALA A 447 11.16 20.38 -2.20
N VAL A 448 12.36 20.50 -2.78
CA VAL A 448 12.92 21.77 -3.23
C VAL A 448 12.19 22.31 -4.47
N ARG A 449 11.85 21.45 -5.42
CA ARG A 449 11.16 21.83 -6.67
C ARG A 449 9.70 22.24 -6.46
N LEU A 450 8.99 21.64 -5.51
CA LEU A 450 7.63 22.05 -5.14
C LEU A 450 7.54 23.51 -4.69
N ARG A 451 8.68 24.12 -4.37
CA ARG A 451 8.78 25.56 -4.04
C ARG A 451 8.68 26.48 -5.27
N SER A 452 9.09 26.00 -6.45
CA SER A 452 9.32 26.86 -7.64
C SER A 452 8.16 26.86 -8.63
N SER A 453 6.92 26.91 -8.18
CA SER A 453 5.69 27.08 -8.98
C SER A 453 5.33 26.00 -10.01
N SER A 454 4.04 25.89 -10.20
CA SER A 454 3.33 25.07 -11.17
C SER A 454 3.42 23.54 -10.97
N MET A 455 2.34 23.05 -10.45
CA MET A 455 1.71 21.74 -10.62
C MET A 455 2.36 20.80 -11.66
N ARG A 456 3.55 20.30 -11.41
CA ARG A 456 3.99 19.10 -12.09
C ARG A 456 4.32 18.03 -11.05
N PRO A 457 3.65 16.86 -11.08
CA PRO A 457 3.85 15.75 -10.13
C PRO A 457 5.15 14.96 -10.42
N TRP A 458 6.25 15.65 -10.76
CA TRP A 458 7.51 15.03 -11.16
C TRP A 458 8.53 15.00 -10.02
N GLY A 459 8.12 14.52 -8.83
CA GLY A 459 9.05 13.96 -7.86
C GLY A 459 9.79 12.73 -8.38
N GLU A 460 9.31 12.21 -9.45
CA GLU A 460 9.80 11.07 -10.20
C GLU A 460 11.09 11.33 -10.97
N GLY A 461 11.47 12.58 -11.21
CA GLY A 461 12.67 12.89 -11.96
C GLY A 461 13.96 12.35 -11.32
N GLY A 462 14.05 12.39 -9.99
CA GLY A 462 15.18 11.79 -9.27
C GLY A 462 15.14 10.27 -9.32
N LEU A 463 13.98 9.65 -9.10
CA LEU A 463 13.81 8.20 -9.21
C LEU A 463 13.97 7.73 -10.67
N ALA A 464 13.54 8.51 -11.66
CA ALA A 464 13.76 8.20 -13.06
C ALA A 464 15.26 8.22 -13.42
N ILE A 465 16.04 9.17 -12.89
CA ILE A 465 17.50 9.21 -13.04
C ILE A 465 18.15 7.95 -12.43
N VAL A 466 17.77 7.61 -11.20
CA VAL A 466 18.28 6.40 -10.54
C VAL A 466 17.84 5.15 -11.29
N GLY A 467 16.56 5.08 -11.68
CA GLY A 467 16.00 3.95 -12.39
C GLY A 467 16.66 3.69 -13.72
N SER A 468 16.87 4.74 -14.53
CA SER A 468 17.49 4.60 -15.86
C SER A 468 18.99 4.30 -15.76
N LEU A 469 19.74 5.01 -14.93
CA LEU A 469 21.19 4.78 -14.79
C LEU A 469 21.50 3.41 -14.21
N CYS A 470 20.86 3.03 -13.11
CA CYS A 470 21.09 1.73 -12.48
C CYS A 470 20.52 0.59 -13.32
N GLY A 471 19.34 0.77 -13.94
CA GLY A 471 18.75 -0.22 -14.83
C GLY A 471 19.57 -0.45 -16.08
N PHE A 472 20.12 0.60 -16.71
CA PHE A 472 21.03 0.46 -17.84
C PHE A 472 22.34 -0.20 -17.45
N ALA A 473 22.93 0.20 -16.31
CA ALA A 473 24.16 -0.41 -15.81
C ALA A 473 23.98 -1.90 -15.47
N SER A 474 22.80 -2.32 -15.00
CA SER A 474 22.52 -3.74 -14.71
C SER A 474 22.49 -4.62 -15.97
N LEU A 475 22.18 -4.06 -17.14
CA LEU A 475 22.23 -4.78 -18.41
C LEU A 475 23.68 -5.15 -18.83
N LEU A 476 24.68 -4.45 -18.30
CA LEU A 476 26.10 -4.74 -18.56
C LEU A 476 26.65 -5.86 -17.67
N ALA A 477 25.82 -6.41 -16.78
CA ALA A 477 26.11 -7.53 -15.86
C ALA A 477 27.33 -7.34 -14.93
N GLU A 478 27.83 -6.11 -14.79
CA GLU A 478 28.99 -5.77 -13.96
C GLU A 478 28.56 -5.06 -12.67
N PRO A 479 28.66 -5.70 -11.48
CA PRO A 479 28.16 -5.15 -10.23
C PRO A 479 28.82 -3.82 -9.83
N LEU A 480 30.09 -3.61 -10.18
CA LEU A 480 30.79 -2.37 -9.91
C LEU A 480 30.26 -1.18 -10.72
N LEU A 481 29.82 -1.43 -11.97
CA LEU A 481 29.21 -0.39 -12.80
C LEU A 481 27.86 0.06 -12.23
N VAL A 482 27.07 -0.87 -11.69
CA VAL A 482 25.79 -0.53 -11.04
C VAL A 482 26.02 0.35 -9.80
N VAL A 483 27.05 0.03 -8.98
CA VAL A 483 27.43 0.85 -7.83
C VAL A 483 27.91 2.23 -8.26
N ALA A 484 28.76 2.30 -9.29
CA ALA A 484 29.23 3.57 -9.85
C ALA A 484 28.06 4.43 -10.38
N ALA A 485 27.13 3.82 -11.09
CA ALA A 485 25.91 4.49 -11.60
C ALA A 485 25.06 5.07 -10.46
N ALA A 486 24.88 4.33 -9.35
CA ALA A 486 24.16 4.80 -8.18
C ALA A 486 24.87 6.00 -7.51
N ILE A 487 26.19 5.96 -7.40
CA ILE A 487 26.99 7.05 -6.83
C ILE A 487 26.91 8.30 -7.73
N VAL A 488 27.01 8.13 -9.06
CA VAL A 488 26.86 9.23 -10.02
C VAL A 488 25.48 9.86 -9.94
N ALA A 489 24.41 9.05 -9.82
CA ALA A 489 23.05 9.53 -9.62
C ALA A 489 22.94 10.35 -8.32
N CYS A 490 23.54 9.90 -7.22
CA CYS A 490 23.57 10.65 -5.96
C CYS A 490 24.31 11.98 -6.11
N ALA A 491 25.48 12.00 -6.75
CA ALA A 491 26.27 13.21 -6.96
C ALA A 491 25.53 14.23 -7.83
N THR A 492 24.87 13.78 -8.90
CA THR A 492 24.08 14.67 -9.77
C THR A 492 22.89 15.29 -9.05
N MET A 493 22.14 14.51 -8.27
CA MET A 493 21.01 15.01 -7.49
C MET A 493 21.45 15.97 -6.38
N ALA A 494 22.55 15.68 -5.68
CA ALA A 494 23.12 16.57 -4.67
C ALA A 494 23.53 17.93 -5.28
N ARG A 495 24.13 17.92 -6.49
CA ARG A 495 24.47 19.16 -7.23
C ARG A 495 23.20 19.92 -7.62
N MET A 496 22.14 19.24 -8.09
CA MET A 496 20.86 19.86 -8.44
C MET A 496 20.21 20.53 -7.22
N ILE A 497 20.25 19.89 -6.04
CA ILE A 497 19.72 20.45 -4.79
C ILE A 497 20.48 21.72 -4.39
N ARG A 498 21.81 21.73 -4.50
CA ARG A 498 22.63 22.92 -4.22
C ARG A 498 22.28 24.07 -5.16
N ARG A 499 22.28 23.84 -6.48
CA ARG A 499 21.95 24.86 -7.48
C ARG A 499 20.53 25.40 -7.34
N GLY A 500 19.54 24.52 -7.08
CA GLY A 500 18.15 24.94 -6.85
C GLY A 500 17.98 25.85 -5.64
N SER A 501 18.90 25.81 -4.66
CA SER A 501 18.89 26.72 -3.52
C SER A 501 19.50 28.10 -3.81
N GLU A 502 20.38 28.19 -4.80
CA GLU A 502 21.04 29.45 -5.20
C GLU A 502 20.15 30.31 -6.10
N CYS A 503 19.33 29.69 -6.97
CA CYS A 503 18.39 30.39 -7.83
C CYS A 503 17.17 31.01 -7.08
N VAL A 504 17.05 30.79 -5.79
CA VAL A 504 15.91 31.24 -4.96
C VAL A 504 16.32 32.31 -3.95
N ARG A 505 17.62 32.60 -3.83
CA ARG A 505 18.14 33.79 -3.15
C ARG A 505 18.20 34.96 -4.11
#